data_92ac5e212d9207f7b39dcefdaba8831e
#
_entry.id   92ac5e212d9207f7b39dcefdaba8831e
#
_cell.length_a   1.000
_cell.length_b   1.000
_cell.length_c   1.000
_cell.angle_alpha   90.00
_cell.angle_beta   90.00
_cell.angle_gamma   90.00
#
_symmetry.space_group_name_H-M   'P 1'
#
loop_
_entity.id
_entity.type
_entity.pdbx_description
1 polymer ?
#
loop_
_entity_poly.entity_id
_entity_poly.type
_entity_poly.pdbx_seq_one_letter_code
_entity_poly.pdbx_strand_id
1 'polypeptide(L)'
;MSDQRDRITAMLNLAQHPNTPLAEAESALAMASKLMQKHGLSHSDISHSRSEDDVDIVVERIRVGGLYRVRRQNILYSIALLHSCAGYRAEDEGNDCIVVLYGRAADIFAARTLFTAADAMGARLLPRGDRSGRVAWWKGFQLGIEESLSIARKDFVSETPGSGLVLADRMKRAQHELRVNGPPLRGGYSYSDTSSGAYKTGKQAGSGFGGAGRSFVAGIRGELA
;
A
#
# COMPACT_ATOMS: atom_id res chain seq x y z
N MET A 1 -2.55 -16.88 16.84
CA MET A 1 -3.01 -16.08 15.65
C MET A 1 -3.70 -14.78 16.04
N SER A 2 -4.43 -14.70 17.16
CA SER A 2 -5.05 -13.46 17.68
C SER A 2 -4.02 -12.37 17.95
N ASP A 3 -2.97 -12.66 18.70
CA ASP A 3 -1.92 -11.72 19.14
C ASP A 3 -1.24 -10.93 18.00
N GLN A 4 -1.06 -11.54 16.84
CA GLN A 4 -0.39 -10.89 15.69
C GLN A 4 -1.31 -9.94 14.93
N ARG A 5 -2.60 -10.30 14.81
CA ARG A 5 -3.62 -9.39 14.28
C ARG A 5 -3.80 -8.17 15.17
N ASP A 6 -3.81 -8.41 16.48
CA ASP A 6 -3.94 -7.36 17.48
C ASP A 6 -2.74 -6.39 17.43
N ARG A 7 -1.51 -6.91 17.24
CA ARG A 7 -0.30 -6.10 17.03
C ARG A 7 -0.36 -5.27 15.76
N ILE A 8 -0.79 -5.84 14.65
CA ILE A 8 -0.95 -5.10 13.37
C ILE A 8 -2.00 -4.00 13.55
N THR A 9 -3.14 -4.33 14.16
CA THR A 9 -4.21 -3.37 14.45
C THR A 9 -3.72 -2.23 15.33
N ALA A 10 -2.97 -2.53 16.38
CA ALA A 10 -2.40 -1.52 17.27
C ALA A 10 -1.43 -0.57 16.54
N MET A 11 -0.57 -1.10 15.67
CA MET A 11 0.34 -0.29 14.86
C MET A 11 -0.40 0.61 13.87
N LEU A 12 -1.48 0.12 13.26
CA LEU A 12 -2.31 0.89 12.35
C LEU A 12 -3.07 2.00 13.08
N ASN A 13 -3.62 1.70 14.26
CA ASN A 13 -4.28 2.68 15.11
C ASN A 13 -3.31 3.79 15.56
N LEU A 14 -2.09 3.41 15.95
CA LEU A 14 -1.03 4.37 16.28
C LEU A 14 -0.71 5.27 15.09
N ALA A 15 -0.56 4.71 13.91
CA ALA A 15 -0.25 5.47 12.70
C ALA A 15 -1.38 6.44 12.28
N GLN A 16 -2.62 6.10 12.56
CA GLN A 16 -3.80 6.92 12.22
C GLN A 16 -4.13 7.96 13.28
N HIS A 17 -3.57 7.85 14.48
CA HIS A 17 -3.90 8.75 15.57
C HIS A 17 -3.42 10.19 15.27
N PRO A 18 -4.28 11.22 15.41
CA PRO A 18 -3.98 12.59 15.00
C PRO A 18 -2.79 13.22 15.73
N ASN A 19 -2.49 12.77 16.95
CA ASN A 19 -1.40 13.30 17.77
C ASN A 19 -0.08 12.50 17.62
N THR A 20 -0.06 11.42 16.83
CA THR A 20 1.18 10.66 16.62
C THR A 20 2.13 11.46 15.74
N PRO A 21 3.39 11.65 16.18
CA PRO A 21 4.42 12.27 15.35
C PRO A 21 4.56 11.55 14.01
N LEU A 22 4.80 12.29 12.93
CA LEU A 22 4.84 11.74 11.58
C LEU A 22 5.84 10.58 11.46
N ALA A 23 7.04 10.73 12.04
CA ALA A 23 8.07 9.70 12.00
C ALA A 23 7.66 8.40 12.72
N GLU A 24 6.90 8.52 13.81
CA GLU A 24 6.37 7.37 14.54
C GLU A 24 5.24 6.69 13.77
N ALA A 25 4.34 7.47 13.17
CA ALA A 25 3.28 6.97 12.30
C ALA A 25 3.86 6.20 11.08
N GLU A 26 4.88 6.77 10.43
CA GLU A 26 5.60 6.15 9.32
C GLU A 26 6.26 4.81 9.74
N SER A 27 6.92 4.79 10.90
CA SER A 27 7.54 3.58 11.45
C SER A 27 6.52 2.49 11.77
N ALA A 28 5.40 2.87 12.39
CA ALA A 28 4.31 1.94 12.70
C ALA A 28 3.69 1.32 11.43
N LEU A 29 3.53 2.11 10.36
CA LEU A 29 3.05 1.63 9.05
C LEU A 29 4.03 0.66 8.38
N ALA A 30 5.33 0.96 8.43
CA ALA A 30 6.35 0.06 7.91
C ALA A 30 6.34 -1.29 8.60
N MET A 31 6.29 -1.29 9.93
CA MET A 31 6.20 -2.52 10.71
C MET A 31 4.90 -3.28 10.44
N ALA A 32 3.77 -2.60 10.34
CA ALA A 32 2.49 -3.23 10.00
C ALA A 32 2.55 -3.88 8.61
N SER A 33 3.09 -3.19 7.59
CA SER A 33 3.27 -3.75 6.24
C SER A 33 4.16 -4.99 6.24
N LYS A 34 5.31 -4.93 6.93
CA LYS A 34 6.23 -6.08 7.05
C LYS A 34 5.57 -7.27 7.74
N LEU A 35 4.83 -7.04 8.84
CA LEU A 35 4.09 -8.09 9.54
C LEU A 35 2.95 -8.66 8.69
N MET A 36 2.21 -7.84 7.96
CA MET A 36 1.17 -8.31 7.05
C MET A 36 1.74 -9.22 5.95
N GLN A 37 2.87 -8.83 5.34
CA GLN A 37 3.54 -9.68 4.36
C GLN A 37 4.05 -10.98 4.97
N LYS A 38 4.66 -10.93 6.17
CA LYS A 38 5.19 -12.09 6.87
C LYS A 38 4.08 -13.07 7.29
N HIS A 39 2.94 -12.58 7.74
CA HIS A 39 1.83 -13.42 8.18
C HIS A 39 0.87 -13.82 7.06
N GLY A 40 0.88 -13.09 5.96
CA GLY A 40 0.30 -13.56 4.72
C GLY A 40 1.10 -14.74 4.11
N LEU A 41 2.38 -14.90 4.49
CA LEU A 41 3.20 -16.07 4.19
C LEU A 41 3.16 -16.98 5.43
N SER A 42 2.24 -17.94 5.45
CA SER A 42 2.25 -18.96 6.51
C SER A 42 3.47 -19.88 6.36
N HIS A 43 3.87 -20.53 7.44
CA HIS A 43 4.98 -21.50 7.43
C HIS A 43 4.76 -22.63 6.40
N SER A 44 3.50 -22.95 6.09
CA SER A 44 3.11 -23.91 5.04
C SER A 44 3.38 -23.40 3.61
N ASP A 45 3.45 -22.09 3.41
CA ASP A 45 3.74 -21.50 2.10
C ASP A 45 5.25 -21.56 1.76
N ILE A 46 6.10 -21.73 2.75
CA ILE A 46 7.56 -21.76 2.58
C ILE A 46 8.08 -23.20 2.58
N SER A 47 7.42 -24.11 3.27
CA SER A 47 7.75 -25.53 3.25
C SER A 47 7.05 -26.24 2.09
N HIS A 48 7.80 -26.70 1.12
CA HIS A 48 7.44 -27.30 -0.17
C HIS A 48 6.57 -28.57 -0.11
N SER A 49 5.63 -28.73 0.78
CA SER A 49 4.94 -30.00 0.92
C SER A 49 3.44 -29.98 1.18
N ARG A 50 2.70 -29.01 0.64
CA ARG A 50 1.25 -29.23 0.44
C ARG A 50 0.75 -28.35 -0.70
N SER A 51 -0.01 -28.97 -1.57
CA SER A 51 -0.70 -28.40 -2.72
C SER A 51 -1.25 -26.99 -2.42
N GLU A 52 -0.54 -25.97 -2.91
CA GLU A 52 -0.99 -24.58 -2.95
C GLU A 52 -2.23 -24.40 -3.84
N ASP A 53 -2.76 -25.50 -4.38
CA ASP A 53 -3.87 -25.52 -5.32
C ASP A 53 -5.21 -25.10 -4.72
N ASP A 54 -5.29 -24.91 -3.40
CA ASP A 54 -6.57 -24.71 -2.70
C ASP A 54 -6.69 -23.37 -1.96
N VAL A 55 -5.91 -22.37 -2.32
CA VAL A 55 -6.11 -21.01 -1.78
C VAL A 55 -6.83 -20.16 -2.82
N ASP A 56 -8.13 -20.09 -2.67
CA ASP A 56 -9.01 -19.33 -3.57
C ASP A 56 -8.58 -17.88 -3.75
N ILE A 57 -8.49 -17.45 -5.00
CA ILE A 57 -8.45 -16.04 -5.35
C ILE A 57 -9.85 -15.48 -5.15
N VAL A 58 -9.95 -14.48 -4.30
CA VAL A 58 -11.20 -13.75 -4.08
C VAL A 58 -11.21 -12.47 -4.89
N VAL A 59 -12.43 -11.98 -5.15
CA VAL A 59 -12.64 -10.73 -5.88
C VAL A 59 -13.32 -9.74 -4.93
N GLU A 60 -12.73 -8.57 -4.75
CA GLU A 60 -13.30 -7.51 -3.91
C GLU A 60 -13.46 -6.21 -4.69
N ARG A 61 -14.61 -5.55 -4.52
CA ARG A 61 -14.91 -4.24 -5.09
C ARG A 61 -14.73 -3.19 -3.99
N ILE A 62 -13.80 -2.26 -4.19
CA ILE A 62 -13.46 -1.23 -3.21
C ILE A 62 -13.87 0.14 -3.76
N ARG A 63 -14.64 0.87 -2.97
CA ARG A 63 -15.09 2.23 -3.29
C ARG A 63 -14.08 3.25 -2.78
N VAL A 64 -13.74 4.22 -3.64
CA VAL A 64 -12.92 5.38 -3.29
C VAL A 64 -13.70 6.64 -3.64
N GLY A 65 -14.33 7.24 -2.63
CA GLY A 65 -15.16 8.44 -2.78
C GLY A 65 -14.45 9.73 -2.41
N GLY A 66 -15.14 10.85 -2.61
CA GLY A 66 -14.72 12.17 -2.17
C GLY A 66 -13.72 12.88 -3.11
N LEU A 67 -13.09 13.94 -2.59
CA LEU A 67 -12.16 14.77 -3.35
C LEU A 67 -10.93 13.97 -3.79
N TYR A 68 -10.44 14.25 -5.00
CA TYR A 68 -9.26 13.61 -5.60
C TYR A 68 -9.37 12.08 -5.73
N ARG A 69 -10.58 11.51 -5.71
CA ARG A 69 -10.83 10.06 -5.75
C ARG A 69 -10.05 9.33 -6.85
N VAL A 70 -9.91 9.94 -8.05
CA VAL A 70 -9.14 9.36 -9.17
C VAL A 70 -7.65 9.22 -8.83
N ARG A 71 -7.07 10.13 -8.04
CA ARG A 71 -5.67 10.05 -7.61
C ARG A 71 -5.51 9.07 -6.45
N ARG A 72 -6.45 9.08 -5.54
CA ARG A 72 -6.46 8.22 -4.36
C ARG A 72 -6.68 6.75 -4.73
N GLN A 73 -7.55 6.45 -5.69
CA GLN A 73 -7.69 5.08 -6.20
C GLN A 73 -6.39 4.54 -6.83
N ASN A 74 -5.57 5.39 -7.47
CA ASN A 74 -4.30 4.96 -8.02
C ASN A 74 -3.33 4.51 -6.90
N ILE A 75 -3.39 5.15 -5.73
CA ILE A 75 -2.62 4.73 -4.55
C ILE A 75 -3.06 3.33 -4.10
N LEU A 76 -4.38 3.10 -3.99
CA LEU A 76 -4.91 1.77 -3.68
C LEU A 76 -4.40 0.72 -4.68
N TYR A 77 -4.46 1.03 -5.96
CA TYR A 77 -4.03 0.12 -7.02
C TYR A 77 -2.53 -0.20 -6.93
N SER A 78 -1.69 0.81 -6.72
CA SER A 78 -0.25 0.63 -6.54
C SER A 78 0.09 -0.23 -5.32
N ILE A 79 -0.57 0.02 -4.19
CA ILE A 79 -0.39 -0.79 -2.98
C ILE A 79 -0.83 -2.24 -3.24
N ALA A 80 -1.96 -2.45 -3.92
CA ALA A 80 -2.48 -3.78 -4.24
C ALA A 80 -1.50 -4.59 -5.11
N LEU A 81 -0.91 -3.98 -6.12
CA LEU A 81 0.13 -4.63 -6.94
C LEU A 81 1.34 -5.08 -6.11
N LEU A 82 1.77 -4.26 -5.16
CA LEU A 82 2.88 -4.60 -4.25
C LEU A 82 2.51 -5.71 -3.25
N HIS A 83 1.22 -5.94 -3.01
CA HIS A 83 0.68 -7.02 -2.19
C HIS A 83 0.16 -8.20 -3.00
N SER A 84 0.73 -8.43 -4.19
CA SER A 84 0.41 -9.60 -5.04
C SER A 84 -1.06 -9.70 -5.46
N CYS A 85 -1.78 -8.57 -5.52
CA CYS A 85 -3.11 -8.47 -6.08
C CYS A 85 -3.05 -7.96 -7.52
N ALA A 86 -3.90 -8.48 -8.39
CA ALA A 86 -4.22 -7.90 -9.70
C ALA A 86 -5.54 -7.14 -9.61
N GLY A 87 -5.83 -6.29 -10.58
CA GLY A 87 -7.12 -5.58 -10.55
C GLY A 87 -7.28 -4.59 -11.69
N TYR A 88 -8.40 -3.89 -11.65
CA TYR A 88 -8.72 -2.85 -12.62
C TYR A 88 -9.64 -1.78 -12.00
N ARG A 89 -9.72 -0.64 -12.66
CA ARG A 89 -10.73 0.35 -12.39
C ARG A 89 -12.00 -0.02 -13.14
N ALA A 90 -13.09 -0.23 -12.42
CA ALA A 90 -14.42 -0.39 -12.99
C ALA A 90 -15.05 0.98 -13.32
N GLU A 91 -16.23 0.96 -13.90
CA GLU A 91 -17.03 2.17 -14.07
C GLU A 91 -17.34 2.81 -12.72
N ASP A 92 -17.35 4.14 -12.69
CA ASP A 92 -17.65 4.89 -11.48
C ASP A 92 -19.12 4.64 -11.06
N GLU A 93 -19.36 4.44 -9.78
CA GLU A 93 -20.69 4.35 -9.21
C GLU A 93 -21.07 5.70 -8.59
N GLY A 94 -21.89 6.47 -9.30
CA GLY A 94 -22.22 7.82 -8.90
C GLY A 94 -20.96 8.70 -8.82
N ASN A 95 -20.60 9.11 -7.63
CA ASN A 95 -19.43 9.97 -7.38
C ASN A 95 -18.20 9.20 -6.87
N ASP A 96 -18.23 7.87 -6.86
CA ASP A 96 -17.18 7.02 -6.34
C ASP A 96 -16.44 6.29 -7.47
N CYS A 97 -15.11 6.25 -7.39
CA CYS A 97 -14.31 5.36 -8.20
C CYS A 97 -14.37 3.95 -7.62
N ILE A 98 -14.50 2.95 -8.48
CA ILE A 98 -14.53 1.54 -8.10
C ILE A 98 -13.25 0.85 -8.56
N VAL A 99 -12.55 0.25 -7.62
CA VAL A 99 -11.38 -0.61 -7.89
C VAL A 99 -11.77 -2.05 -7.59
N VAL A 100 -11.61 -2.93 -8.57
CA VAL A 100 -11.84 -4.36 -8.41
C VAL A 100 -10.50 -5.04 -8.27
N LEU A 101 -10.28 -5.74 -7.16
CA LEU A 101 -9.06 -6.46 -6.86
C LEU A 101 -9.29 -7.95 -6.87
N TYR A 102 -8.34 -8.67 -7.44
CA TYR A 102 -8.20 -10.12 -7.47
C TYR A 102 -6.96 -10.49 -6.67
N GLY A 103 -7.09 -11.36 -5.70
CA GLY A 103 -5.97 -11.77 -4.85
C GLY A 103 -6.42 -12.69 -3.73
N ARG A 104 -5.49 -13.14 -2.90
CA ARG A 104 -5.85 -13.85 -1.68
C ARG A 104 -6.54 -12.87 -0.71
N ALA A 105 -7.49 -13.35 0.06
CA ALA A 105 -8.22 -12.51 1.02
C ALA A 105 -7.29 -11.73 1.96
N ALA A 106 -6.19 -12.36 2.42
CA ALA A 106 -5.19 -11.71 3.27
C ALA A 106 -4.43 -10.60 2.55
N ASP A 107 -4.08 -10.78 1.27
CA ASP A 107 -3.34 -9.81 0.47
C ASP A 107 -4.22 -8.59 0.15
N ILE A 108 -5.50 -8.81 -0.19
CA ILE A 108 -6.48 -7.73 -0.41
C ILE A 108 -6.75 -6.97 0.90
N PHE A 109 -6.89 -7.68 2.02
CA PHE A 109 -7.06 -7.05 3.33
C PHE A 109 -5.87 -6.15 3.67
N ALA A 110 -4.63 -6.63 3.46
CA ALA A 110 -3.42 -5.86 3.69
C ALA A 110 -3.37 -4.61 2.79
N ALA A 111 -3.66 -4.76 1.50
CA ALA A 111 -3.68 -3.65 0.55
C ALA A 111 -4.71 -2.58 0.93
N ARG A 112 -5.93 -2.99 1.30
CA ARG A 112 -6.99 -2.09 1.74
C ARG A 112 -6.63 -1.34 3.03
N THR A 113 -6.04 -2.05 3.97
CA THR A 113 -5.66 -1.47 5.26
C THR A 113 -4.55 -0.45 5.11
N LEU A 114 -3.51 -0.76 4.33
CA LEU A 114 -2.43 0.18 4.03
C LEU A 114 -2.93 1.38 3.23
N PHE A 115 -3.85 1.16 2.28
CA PHE A 115 -4.48 2.26 1.56
C PHE A 115 -5.23 3.20 2.50
N THR A 116 -6.01 2.67 3.44
CA THR A 116 -6.75 3.50 4.41
C THR A 116 -5.79 4.37 5.23
N ALA A 117 -4.66 3.83 5.66
CA ALA A 117 -3.64 4.58 6.38
C ALA A 117 -2.95 5.62 5.49
N ALA A 118 -2.58 5.25 4.25
CA ALA A 118 -1.99 6.16 3.28
C ALA A 118 -2.93 7.31 2.92
N ASP A 119 -4.19 7.02 2.74
CA ASP A 119 -5.22 7.98 2.42
C ASP A 119 -5.45 9.00 3.54
N ALA A 120 -5.54 8.54 4.77
CA ALA A 120 -5.63 9.41 5.95
C ALA A 120 -4.37 10.29 6.12
N MET A 121 -3.19 9.72 5.92
CA MET A 121 -1.92 10.45 5.95
C MET A 121 -1.87 11.50 4.84
N GLY A 122 -2.23 11.12 3.62
CA GLY A 122 -2.26 12.03 2.47
C GLY A 122 -3.25 13.18 2.68
N ALA A 123 -4.44 12.92 3.20
CA ALA A 123 -5.42 13.96 3.52
C ALA A 123 -4.90 14.96 4.56
N ARG A 124 -4.17 14.48 5.58
CA ARG A 124 -3.55 15.31 6.63
C ARG A 124 -2.40 16.17 6.12
N LEU A 125 -1.59 15.64 5.20
CA LEU A 125 -0.40 16.30 4.68
C LEU A 125 -0.65 17.14 3.43
N LEU A 126 -1.85 17.04 2.84
CA LEU A 126 -2.20 17.79 1.64
C LEU A 126 -2.07 19.29 1.84
N PRO A 127 -1.21 19.99 1.09
CA PRO A 127 -0.99 21.42 1.30
C PRO A 127 -2.21 22.24 0.89
N ARG A 128 -2.31 23.44 1.46
CA ARG A 128 -3.23 24.46 0.94
C ARG A 128 -2.72 24.92 -0.43
N GLY A 129 -3.61 25.23 -1.34
CA GLY A 129 -3.26 25.68 -2.68
C GLY A 129 -4.38 25.45 -3.68
N ASP A 130 -4.09 25.69 -4.94
CA ASP A 130 -4.99 25.47 -6.05
C ASP A 130 -5.20 23.98 -6.36
N ARG A 131 -6.20 23.68 -7.18
CA ARG A 131 -6.57 22.32 -7.53
C ARG A 131 -5.43 21.61 -8.29
N SER A 132 -4.74 22.32 -9.18
CA SER A 132 -3.68 21.76 -10.00
C SER A 132 -2.50 21.29 -9.16
N GLY A 133 -2.02 22.16 -8.24
CA GLY A 133 -0.95 21.81 -7.30
C GLY A 133 -1.30 20.63 -6.41
N ARG A 134 -2.55 20.56 -5.91
CA ARG A 134 -3.01 19.41 -5.10
C ARG A 134 -3.08 18.11 -5.90
N VAL A 135 -3.48 18.16 -7.17
CA VAL A 135 -3.47 16.99 -8.06
C VAL A 135 -2.03 16.52 -8.31
N ALA A 136 -1.10 17.43 -8.56
CA ALA A 136 0.32 17.11 -8.71
C ALA A 136 0.92 16.52 -7.43
N TRP A 137 0.55 17.10 -6.27
CA TRP A 137 0.97 16.60 -4.97
C TRP A 137 0.53 15.14 -4.73
N TRP A 138 -0.76 14.83 -4.96
CA TRP A 138 -1.26 13.46 -4.80
C TRP A 138 -0.54 12.45 -5.71
N LYS A 139 -0.15 12.88 -6.91
CA LYS A 139 0.63 12.02 -7.80
C LYS A 139 2.04 11.78 -7.27
N GLY A 140 2.71 12.83 -6.79
CA GLY A 140 4.01 12.67 -6.13
C GLY A 140 3.89 11.75 -4.91
N PHE A 141 2.88 11.95 -4.07
CA PHE A 141 2.60 11.13 -2.89
C PHE A 141 2.42 9.65 -3.23
N GLN A 142 1.67 9.34 -4.29
CA GLN A 142 1.57 7.98 -4.82
C GLN A 142 2.94 7.38 -5.12
N LEU A 143 3.77 8.09 -5.90
CA LEU A 143 5.09 7.58 -6.28
C LEU A 143 6.00 7.36 -5.06
N GLY A 144 5.95 8.28 -4.09
CA GLY A 144 6.70 8.12 -2.84
C GLY A 144 6.30 6.87 -2.05
N ILE A 145 5.00 6.58 -1.96
CA ILE A 145 4.48 5.35 -1.35
C ILE A 145 4.96 4.12 -2.11
N GLU A 146 4.86 4.12 -3.45
CA GLU A 146 5.30 3.01 -4.29
C GLU A 146 6.79 2.69 -4.06
N GLU A 147 7.63 3.71 -4.06
CA GLU A 147 9.07 3.56 -3.81
C GLU A 147 9.33 2.98 -2.41
N SER A 148 8.69 3.54 -1.39
CA SER A 148 8.87 3.12 0.00
C SER A 148 8.44 1.68 0.23
N LEU A 149 7.25 1.30 -0.21
CA LEU A 149 6.75 -0.07 -0.07
C LEU A 149 7.52 -1.06 -0.95
N SER A 150 8.03 -0.63 -2.11
CA SER A 150 8.89 -1.45 -2.96
C SER A 150 10.21 -1.80 -2.29
N ILE A 151 10.81 -0.85 -1.56
CA ILE A 151 12.02 -1.09 -0.76
C ILE A 151 11.69 -2.08 0.36
N ALA A 152 10.64 -1.83 1.15
CA ALA A 152 10.22 -2.73 2.23
C ALA A 152 9.94 -4.16 1.73
N ARG A 153 9.35 -4.32 0.53
CA ARG A 153 9.14 -5.62 -0.10
C ARG A 153 10.47 -6.29 -0.48
N LYS A 154 11.41 -5.54 -1.04
CA LYS A 154 12.74 -6.09 -1.39
C LYS A 154 13.50 -6.56 -0.15
N ASP A 155 13.47 -5.77 0.91
CA ASP A 155 14.10 -6.12 2.19
C ASP A 155 13.47 -7.40 2.77
N PHE A 156 12.14 -7.48 2.76
CA PHE A 156 11.43 -8.69 3.18
C PHE A 156 11.84 -9.93 2.37
N VAL A 157 11.92 -9.83 1.04
CA VAL A 157 12.33 -10.93 0.16
C VAL A 157 13.77 -11.33 0.43
N SER A 158 14.66 -10.38 0.70
CA SER A 158 16.07 -10.66 1.03
C SER A 158 16.23 -11.35 2.39
N GLU A 159 15.41 -10.98 3.37
CA GLU A 159 15.44 -11.55 4.72
C GLU A 159 14.73 -12.92 4.84
N THR A 160 13.87 -13.27 3.87
CA THR A 160 13.04 -14.48 3.92
C THR A 160 13.25 -15.33 2.67
N PRO A 161 14.18 -16.31 2.70
CA PRO A 161 14.43 -17.18 1.55
C PRO A 161 13.18 -17.86 1.02
N GLY A 162 12.99 -17.90 -0.30
CA GLY A 162 11.84 -18.51 -0.96
C GLY A 162 10.60 -17.61 -1.06
N SER A 163 10.48 -16.56 -0.24
CA SER A 163 9.30 -15.68 -0.25
C SER A 163 9.08 -14.98 -1.60
N GLY A 164 10.15 -14.65 -2.31
CA GLY A 164 10.07 -14.03 -3.63
C GLY A 164 9.33 -14.88 -4.66
N LEU A 165 9.56 -16.19 -4.66
CA LEU A 165 8.87 -17.14 -5.55
C LEU A 165 7.39 -17.25 -5.19
N VAL A 166 7.08 -17.36 -3.90
CA VAL A 166 5.69 -17.43 -3.40
C VAL A 166 4.91 -16.17 -3.77
N LEU A 167 5.50 -14.98 -3.54
CA LEU A 167 4.84 -13.71 -3.90
C LEU A 167 4.65 -13.55 -5.41
N ALA A 168 5.59 -14.06 -6.22
CA ALA A 168 5.48 -14.05 -7.67
C ALA A 168 4.38 -15.01 -8.16
N ASP A 169 4.27 -16.18 -7.56
CA ASP A 169 3.22 -17.16 -7.88
C ASP A 169 1.82 -16.61 -7.52
N ARG A 170 1.65 -16.02 -6.33
CA ARG A 170 0.41 -15.34 -5.94
C ARG A 170 -0.02 -14.28 -6.96
N MET A 171 0.93 -13.45 -7.39
CA MET A 171 0.64 -12.43 -8.42
C MET A 171 0.22 -13.07 -9.74
N LYS A 172 0.89 -14.15 -10.19
CA LYS A 172 0.53 -14.88 -11.41
C LYS A 172 -0.88 -15.45 -11.33
N ARG A 173 -1.25 -16.05 -10.20
CA ARG A 173 -2.62 -16.59 -9.97
C ARG A 173 -3.66 -15.48 -10.00
N ALA A 174 -3.42 -14.36 -9.31
CA ALA A 174 -4.32 -13.20 -9.33
C ALA A 174 -4.49 -12.63 -10.75
N GLN A 175 -3.40 -12.53 -11.51
CA GLN A 175 -3.43 -12.07 -12.91
C GLN A 175 -4.13 -13.08 -13.83
N HIS A 176 -3.95 -14.37 -13.59
CA HIS A 176 -4.64 -15.42 -14.35
C HIS A 176 -6.15 -15.33 -14.13
N GLU A 177 -6.58 -15.24 -12.88
CA GLU A 177 -7.99 -15.12 -12.51
C GLU A 177 -8.65 -13.87 -13.11
N LEU A 178 -7.95 -12.73 -13.04
CA LEU A 178 -8.40 -11.50 -13.70
C LEU A 178 -8.53 -11.67 -15.21
N ARG A 179 -7.63 -12.40 -15.85
CA ARG A 179 -7.66 -12.62 -17.31
C ARG A 179 -8.81 -13.53 -17.73
N VAL A 180 -9.10 -14.55 -16.92
CA VAL A 180 -10.13 -15.56 -17.24
C VAL A 180 -11.53 -15.04 -16.92
N ASN A 181 -11.69 -14.43 -15.74
CA ASN A 181 -13.00 -14.08 -15.18
C ASN A 181 -13.25 -12.56 -15.12
N GLY A 182 -12.25 -11.75 -15.50
CA GLY A 182 -12.39 -10.29 -15.56
C GLY A 182 -12.92 -9.78 -16.90
N PRO A 183 -13.31 -8.50 -16.96
CA PRO A 183 -13.71 -7.86 -18.21
C PRO A 183 -12.51 -7.62 -19.12
N PRO A 184 -12.73 -7.45 -20.44
CA PRO A 184 -11.67 -7.02 -21.34
C PRO A 184 -11.14 -5.64 -20.94
N LEU A 185 -9.83 -5.58 -20.60
CA LEU A 185 -9.20 -4.36 -20.12
C LEU A 185 -8.72 -3.49 -21.28
N ARG A 186 -8.97 -2.18 -21.17
CA ARG A 186 -8.41 -1.17 -22.06
C ARG A 186 -7.32 -0.40 -21.32
N GLY A 187 -6.17 -0.18 -21.97
CA GLY A 187 -5.11 0.65 -21.44
C GLY A 187 -5.57 2.09 -21.29
N GLY A 188 -5.37 2.66 -20.09
CA GLY A 188 -5.62 4.07 -19.83
C GLY A 188 -4.31 4.85 -19.80
N TYR A 189 -4.28 6.01 -20.47
CA TYR A 189 -3.15 6.94 -20.40
C TYR A 189 -3.44 8.02 -19.35
N SER A 190 -2.50 8.27 -18.45
CA SER A 190 -2.56 9.39 -17.51
C SER A 190 -1.33 10.26 -17.70
N TYR A 191 -1.52 11.41 -18.36
CA TYR A 191 -0.49 12.46 -18.42
C TYR A 191 -0.50 13.27 -17.12
N SER A 192 0.67 13.67 -16.65
CA SER A 192 0.79 14.60 -15.53
C SER A 192 2.18 15.21 -15.49
N ASP A 193 2.21 16.49 -15.21
CA ASP A 193 3.43 17.24 -14.97
C ASP A 193 4.10 16.75 -13.68
N THR A 194 5.33 16.25 -13.81
CA THR A 194 6.16 15.76 -12.72
C THR A 194 7.22 16.77 -12.28
N SER A 195 7.28 17.92 -12.93
CA SER A 195 8.31 18.95 -12.67
C SER A 195 7.93 19.90 -11.53
N SER A 196 6.64 19.99 -11.17
CA SER A 196 6.15 20.97 -10.20
C SER A 196 6.71 20.76 -8.78
N GLY A 197 6.91 21.86 -8.05
CA GLY A 197 7.30 21.81 -6.63
C GLY A 197 6.32 21.01 -5.77
N ALA A 198 5.02 21.10 -6.05
CA ALA A 198 3.99 20.34 -5.38
C ALA A 198 4.13 18.82 -5.57
N TYR A 199 4.51 18.38 -6.77
CA TYR A 199 4.81 16.97 -7.03
C TYR A 199 5.99 16.48 -6.18
N LYS A 200 7.09 17.27 -6.12
CA LYS A 200 8.28 16.90 -5.34
C LYS A 200 7.99 16.80 -3.84
N THR A 201 7.23 17.76 -3.29
CA THR A 201 6.83 17.73 -1.87
C THR A 201 5.88 16.57 -1.58
N GLY A 202 4.97 16.24 -2.50
CA GLY A 202 4.13 15.06 -2.40
C GLY A 202 4.95 13.78 -2.39
N LYS A 203 5.93 13.64 -3.30
CA LYS A 203 6.82 12.49 -3.36
C LYS A 203 7.61 12.32 -2.06
N GLN A 204 8.16 13.40 -1.53
CA GLN A 204 8.86 13.37 -0.25
C GLN A 204 7.96 12.92 0.91
N ALA A 205 6.71 13.42 0.96
CA ALA A 205 5.73 13.00 1.96
C ALA A 205 5.40 11.50 1.83
N GLY A 206 5.22 10.99 0.61
CA GLY A 206 4.96 9.57 0.37
C GLY A 206 6.15 8.65 0.66
N SER A 207 7.38 9.12 0.47
CA SER A 207 8.59 8.33 0.75
C SER A 207 8.78 8.03 2.25
N GLY A 208 8.16 8.81 3.11
CA GLY A 208 8.10 8.52 4.54
C GLY A 208 7.17 7.36 4.91
N PHE A 209 6.26 7.00 4.02
CA PHE A 209 5.34 5.89 4.24
C PHE A 209 6.09 4.56 4.21
N GLY A 210 6.27 3.92 5.35
CA GLY A 210 6.96 2.64 5.39
C GLY A 210 8.39 2.70 5.98
N GLY A 211 8.85 3.87 6.43
CA GLY A 211 10.10 4.01 7.18
C GLY A 211 11.39 3.72 6.38
N ALA A 212 11.30 3.54 5.06
CA ALA A 212 12.46 3.29 4.23
C ALA A 212 13.35 4.54 4.17
N GLY A 213 14.50 4.48 4.81
CA GLY A 213 15.56 5.48 4.68
C GLY A 213 15.84 6.36 5.89
N ARG A 214 15.24 6.13 7.04
CA ARG A 214 15.65 6.79 8.28
C ARG A 214 16.24 5.79 9.27
N SER A 215 17.56 5.74 9.35
CA SER A 215 18.23 5.21 10.53
C SER A 215 17.79 6.07 11.72
N PHE A 216 17.24 5.44 12.77
CA PHE A 216 17.02 6.10 14.04
C PHE A 216 18.40 6.49 14.62
N VAL A 217 18.83 7.71 14.40
CA VAL A 217 19.81 8.30 15.28
C VAL A 217 19.06 8.55 16.58
N ALA A 218 19.36 7.74 17.58
CA ALA A 218 18.87 7.95 18.94
C ALA A 218 19.16 9.39 19.32
N GLY A 219 18.12 10.18 19.56
CA GLY A 219 18.27 11.55 19.98
C GLY A 219 19.12 11.59 21.25
N ILE A 220 20.22 12.29 21.19
CA ILE A 220 21.05 12.61 22.33
C ILE A 220 20.13 13.31 23.34
N ARG A 221 19.92 12.68 24.48
CA ARG A 221 19.30 13.32 25.64
C ARG A 221 20.13 14.58 25.95
N GLY A 222 19.56 15.76 25.69
CA GLY A 222 20.09 16.98 26.20
C GLY A 222 20.04 16.93 27.72
N GLU A 223 21.19 16.94 28.36
CA GLU A 223 21.31 17.21 29.78
C GLU A 223 20.75 18.62 30.04
N LEU A 224 19.74 18.68 30.88
CA LEU A 224 19.30 19.92 31.50
C LEU A 224 20.30 20.20 32.64
N ALA A 225 21.10 21.23 32.45
CA ALA A 225 21.83 21.92 33.50
C ALA A 225 20.95 23.03 34.05
#